data_a710bd5b3173ea3d6b1fff4f70d0e336
#
_entry.id   a710bd5b3173ea3d6b1fff4f70d0e336
#
_cell.length_a   1.000
_cell.length_b   1.000
_cell.length_c   1.000
_cell.angle_alpha   90.00
_cell.angle_beta   90.00
_cell.angle_gamma   90.00
#
_symmetry.space_group_name_H-M   'P 1'
#
loop_
_entity.id
_entity.type
_entity.pdbx_description
1 polymer ?
#
loop_
_entity_poly.entity_id
_entity_poly.type
_entity_poly.pdbx_seq_one_letter_code
_entity_poly.pdbx_strand_id
1 'polypeptide(L)'
;MVFGINLYVKLSTKKQIIEEDEYKKLTDVDCIIILGAGIWDNKPSPMLEDRLLEGIKLYKNNVSDKIIMSGDHGREEYDEVNTMKNYAIENGVLSEDIFMDHAGFSTYESIYRAKEIFKAKKIVIVTQKYHLYRALYIANKLGIEAYGVGSDPRQYVGATYREIREIMARDKDFVKCIFKLKPTYLGDTIPVSGNGDITNDK
;
A
#
# COMPACT_ATOMS: atom_id res chain seq x y z
N MET A 1 -24.81 -12.72 -4.20
CA MET A 1 -23.55 -12.52 -4.94
C MET A 1 -22.58 -11.65 -4.16
N VAL A 2 -22.90 -10.42 -3.77
CA VAL A 2 -22.05 -9.48 -3.01
C VAL A 2 -21.42 -10.13 -1.76
N PHE A 3 -22.21 -10.70 -0.87
CA PHE A 3 -21.68 -11.35 0.35
C PHE A 3 -20.74 -12.53 0.06
N GLY A 4 -21.01 -13.31 -1.01
CA GLY A 4 -20.16 -14.42 -1.41
C GLY A 4 -18.78 -13.97 -1.88
N ILE A 5 -18.69 -12.89 -2.67
CA ILE A 5 -17.43 -12.30 -3.11
C ILE A 5 -16.64 -11.79 -1.90
N ASN A 6 -17.28 -11.07 -0.99
CA ASN A 6 -16.64 -10.57 0.22
C ASN A 6 -16.06 -11.68 1.10
N LEU A 7 -16.83 -12.75 1.32
CA LEU A 7 -16.37 -13.90 2.08
C LEU A 7 -15.18 -14.58 1.39
N TYR A 8 -15.27 -14.78 0.07
CA TYR A 8 -14.20 -15.37 -0.72
C TYR A 8 -12.91 -14.54 -0.64
N VAL A 9 -12.99 -13.22 -0.83
CA VAL A 9 -11.83 -12.31 -0.73
C VAL A 9 -11.18 -12.41 0.65
N LYS A 10 -11.98 -12.35 1.73
CA LYS A 10 -11.47 -12.47 3.10
C LYS A 10 -10.81 -13.82 3.38
N LEU A 11 -11.46 -14.92 3.01
CA LEU A 11 -10.94 -16.27 3.28
C LEU A 11 -9.69 -16.59 2.48
N SER A 12 -9.63 -16.16 1.21
CA SER A 12 -8.49 -16.44 0.33
C SER A 12 -7.20 -15.69 0.72
N THR A 13 -7.31 -14.62 1.52
CA THR A 13 -6.16 -13.76 1.87
C THR A 13 -5.82 -13.74 3.36
N LYS A 14 -6.69 -14.30 4.21
CA LYS A 14 -6.53 -14.26 5.67
C LYS A 14 -5.16 -14.73 6.16
N LYS A 15 -4.61 -15.78 5.54
CA LYS A 15 -3.31 -16.36 5.92
C LYS A 15 -2.10 -15.52 5.53
N GLN A 16 -2.30 -14.50 4.69
CA GLN A 16 -1.23 -13.58 4.27
C GLN A 16 -1.14 -12.35 5.17
N ILE A 17 -2.09 -12.16 6.10
CA ILE A 17 -2.03 -11.11 7.12
C ILE A 17 -1.19 -11.67 8.26
N ILE A 18 -0.05 -11.05 8.50
CA ILE A 18 1.00 -11.53 9.39
C ILE A 18 1.29 -10.52 10.50
N GLU A 19 1.81 -11.03 11.60
CA GLU A 19 2.21 -10.26 12.78
C GLU A 19 3.75 -10.21 12.90
N GLU A 20 4.25 -9.53 13.94
CA GLU A 20 5.69 -9.24 14.11
C GLU A 20 6.59 -10.48 14.07
N ASP A 21 6.21 -11.56 14.72
CA ASP A 21 6.99 -12.80 14.76
C ASP A 21 7.09 -13.50 13.39
N GLU A 22 6.18 -13.18 12.49
CA GLU A 22 6.11 -13.76 11.15
C GLU A 22 6.85 -12.91 10.12
N TYR A 23 6.67 -11.56 10.14
CA TYR A 23 7.34 -10.73 9.14
C TYR A 23 8.86 -10.69 9.33
N LYS A 24 9.36 -10.86 10.56
CA LYS A 24 10.81 -10.99 10.83
C LYS A 24 11.45 -12.24 10.19
N LYS A 25 10.65 -13.20 9.77
CA LYS A 25 11.11 -14.41 9.09
C LYS A 25 11.05 -14.29 7.56
N LEU A 26 10.48 -13.21 7.04
CA LEU A 26 10.44 -12.98 5.60
C LEU A 26 11.85 -12.68 5.08
N THR A 27 12.15 -13.26 3.92
CA THR A 27 13.36 -13.01 3.16
C THR A 27 13.02 -12.54 1.76
N ASP A 28 13.95 -11.85 1.11
CA ASP A 28 13.83 -11.44 -0.29
C ASP A 28 12.56 -10.63 -0.59
N VAL A 29 12.17 -9.73 0.32
CA VAL A 29 11.08 -8.78 0.12
C VAL A 29 11.61 -7.61 -0.69
N ASP A 30 11.06 -7.40 -1.89
CA ASP A 30 11.51 -6.33 -2.79
C ASP A 30 11.20 -4.94 -2.22
N CYS A 31 10.03 -4.78 -1.61
CA CYS A 31 9.66 -3.50 -0.96
C CYS A 31 8.50 -3.63 0.03
N ILE A 32 8.41 -2.63 0.89
CA ILE A 32 7.24 -2.33 1.72
C ILE A 32 6.40 -1.31 0.95
N ILE A 33 5.12 -1.57 0.70
CA ILE A 33 4.21 -0.59 0.11
C ILE A 33 3.28 -0.02 1.19
N ILE A 34 3.33 1.30 1.39
CA ILE A 34 2.47 2.03 2.31
C ILE A 34 1.38 2.72 1.49
N LEU A 35 0.12 2.32 1.74
CA LEU A 35 -1.03 2.89 1.03
C LEU A 35 -1.49 4.19 1.70
N GLY A 36 -1.78 5.21 0.92
CA GLY A 36 -2.30 6.50 1.38
C GLY A 36 -3.64 6.40 2.13
N ALA A 37 -3.87 7.32 3.05
CA ALA A 37 -5.10 7.41 3.87
C ALA A 37 -5.54 8.85 4.14
N GLY A 38 -4.98 9.80 3.39
CA GLY A 38 -5.29 11.22 3.45
C GLY A 38 -4.39 12.04 4.35
N ILE A 39 -4.30 13.32 4.04
CA ILE A 39 -3.58 14.34 4.80
C ILE A 39 -4.55 15.42 5.31
N TRP A 40 -4.21 16.04 6.44
CA TRP A 40 -4.90 17.17 7.03
C TRP A 40 -3.88 18.28 7.29
N ASP A 41 -4.12 19.47 6.75
CA ASP A 41 -3.21 20.61 6.93
C ASP A 41 -1.73 20.27 6.65
N ASN A 42 -1.47 19.59 5.53
CA ASN A 42 -0.16 19.11 5.09
C ASN A 42 0.56 18.18 6.09
N LYS A 43 -0.21 17.50 6.95
CA LYS A 43 0.29 16.45 7.85
C LYS A 43 -0.45 15.16 7.61
N PRO A 44 0.16 14.01 7.88
CA PRO A 44 -0.55 12.75 7.80
C PRO A 44 -1.81 12.75 8.67
N SER A 45 -2.94 12.26 8.14
CA SER A 45 -4.09 11.96 8.99
C SER A 45 -3.68 10.92 10.04
N PRO A 46 -4.37 10.81 11.19
CA PRO A 46 -4.04 9.79 12.20
C PRO A 46 -3.98 8.38 11.64
N MET A 47 -4.78 8.07 10.63
CA MET A 47 -4.79 6.77 9.97
C MET A 47 -3.57 6.59 9.06
N LEU A 48 -3.15 7.63 8.37
CA LEU A 48 -1.94 7.61 7.54
C LEU A 48 -0.69 7.56 8.41
N GLU A 49 -0.65 8.34 9.50
CA GLU A 49 0.45 8.33 10.46
C GLU A 49 0.72 6.92 11.00
N ASP A 50 -0.34 6.20 11.40
CA ASP A 50 -0.20 4.82 11.89
C ASP A 50 0.34 3.87 10.81
N ARG A 51 -0.04 4.06 9.53
CA ARG A 51 0.56 3.30 8.42
C ARG A 51 2.04 3.62 8.24
N LEU A 52 2.39 4.90 8.30
CA LEU A 52 3.77 5.34 8.16
C LEU A 52 4.64 4.78 9.28
N LEU A 53 4.19 4.89 10.53
CA LEU A 53 4.91 4.35 11.68
C LEU A 53 5.14 2.83 11.56
N GLU A 54 4.12 2.07 11.15
CA GLU A 54 4.26 0.63 10.96
C GLU A 54 5.18 0.28 9.79
N GLY A 55 5.08 0.98 8.66
CA GLY A 55 5.97 0.78 7.52
C GLY A 55 7.43 1.12 7.84
N ILE A 56 7.67 2.21 8.57
CA ILE A 56 9.02 2.60 9.05
C ILE A 56 9.56 1.55 10.03
N LYS A 57 8.71 1.00 10.90
CA LYS A 57 9.09 -0.09 11.80
C LYS A 57 9.54 -1.33 11.03
N LEU A 58 8.83 -1.71 9.97
CA LEU A 58 9.22 -2.82 9.09
C LEU A 58 10.58 -2.57 8.42
N TYR A 59 10.80 -1.36 7.89
CA TYR A 59 12.07 -0.95 7.30
C TYR A 59 13.22 -1.05 8.32
N LYS A 60 13.04 -0.49 9.52
CA LYS A 60 14.03 -0.56 10.61
C LYS A 60 14.30 -1.98 11.12
N ASN A 61 13.36 -2.90 10.93
CA ASN A 61 13.53 -4.33 11.23
C ASN A 61 14.10 -5.13 10.04
N ASN A 62 14.59 -4.45 9.00
CA ASN A 62 15.19 -5.06 7.79
C ASN A 62 14.28 -6.05 7.07
N VAL A 63 12.97 -5.83 7.08
CA VAL A 63 12.02 -6.63 6.28
C VAL A 63 12.22 -6.36 4.79
N SER A 64 12.50 -5.10 4.44
CA SER A 64 13.01 -4.65 3.15
C SER A 64 13.73 -3.32 3.33
N ASP A 65 14.72 -3.05 2.51
CA ASP A 65 15.44 -1.78 2.43
C ASP A 65 14.76 -0.75 1.51
N LYS A 66 13.61 -1.08 0.93
CA LYS A 66 12.87 -0.21 0.00
C LYS A 66 11.42 -0.01 0.43
N ILE A 67 10.95 1.23 0.29
CA ILE A 67 9.57 1.61 0.58
C ILE A 67 8.95 2.27 -0.65
N ILE A 68 7.74 1.86 -1.03
CA ILE A 68 6.89 2.57 -1.99
C ILE A 68 5.82 3.33 -1.21
N MET A 69 5.81 4.65 -1.33
CA MET A 69 4.74 5.52 -0.84
C MET A 69 3.72 5.70 -1.95
N SER A 70 2.55 5.07 -1.84
CA SER A 70 1.52 5.11 -2.89
C SER A 70 0.29 5.85 -2.41
N GLY A 71 0.01 7.00 -3.01
CA GLY A 71 -1.06 7.91 -2.63
C GLY A 71 -1.61 8.70 -3.82
N ASP A 72 -2.54 9.60 -3.51
CA ASP A 72 -3.16 10.50 -4.48
C ASP A 72 -2.40 11.82 -4.56
N HIS A 73 -2.03 12.22 -5.77
CA HIS A 73 -1.47 13.53 -6.10
C HIS A 73 -2.34 14.24 -7.17
N GLY A 74 -3.64 13.96 -7.19
CA GLY A 74 -4.55 14.46 -8.22
C GLY A 74 -4.89 15.96 -8.15
N ARG A 75 -4.35 16.72 -7.17
CA ARG A 75 -4.59 18.17 -6.99
C ARG A 75 -3.30 18.86 -6.57
N GLU A 76 -3.00 20.02 -7.17
CA GLU A 76 -1.79 20.81 -6.87
C GLU A 76 -1.62 21.16 -5.36
N GLU A 77 -2.74 21.34 -4.64
CA GLU A 77 -2.74 21.66 -3.21
C GLU A 77 -2.79 20.41 -2.29
N TYR A 78 -2.79 19.19 -2.87
CA TYR A 78 -2.91 17.95 -2.13
C TYR A 78 -1.78 16.99 -2.49
N ASP A 79 -0.71 17.04 -1.73
CA ASP A 79 0.49 16.24 -1.94
C ASP A 79 0.68 15.23 -0.81
N GLU A 80 -0.09 14.15 -0.88
CA GLU A 80 -0.04 13.09 0.10
C GLU A 80 1.31 12.36 0.06
N VAL A 81 1.83 12.10 -1.14
CA VAL A 81 3.03 11.27 -1.31
C VAL A 81 4.29 11.97 -0.80
N ASN A 82 4.46 13.27 -1.09
CA ASN A 82 5.55 14.07 -0.51
C ASN A 82 5.44 14.17 1.02
N THR A 83 4.22 14.34 1.54
CA THR A 83 3.98 14.35 3.00
C THR A 83 4.41 13.01 3.62
N MET A 84 4.09 11.88 2.97
CA MET A 84 4.50 10.55 3.41
C MET A 84 6.03 10.39 3.39
N LYS A 85 6.69 10.82 2.30
CA LYS A 85 8.14 10.75 2.14
C LYS A 85 8.85 11.58 3.21
N ASN A 86 8.45 12.84 3.37
CA ASN A 86 9.06 13.74 4.35
C ASN A 86 8.92 13.19 5.78
N TYR A 87 7.74 12.70 6.13
CA TYR A 87 7.51 12.07 7.44
C TYR A 87 8.45 10.86 7.67
N ALA A 88 8.66 10.04 6.64
CA ALA A 88 9.54 8.89 6.76
C ALA A 88 11.03 9.29 6.90
N ILE A 89 11.48 10.30 6.15
CA ILE A 89 12.84 10.85 6.26
C ILE A 89 13.08 11.42 7.68
N GLU A 90 12.14 12.21 8.20
CA GLU A 90 12.20 12.75 9.57
C GLU A 90 12.28 11.64 10.63
N ASN A 91 11.74 10.46 10.32
CA ASN A 91 11.80 9.28 11.18
C ASN A 91 12.95 8.31 10.83
N GLY A 92 13.94 8.76 10.04
CA GLY A 92 15.21 8.07 9.83
C GLY A 92 15.23 7.02 8.71
N VAL A 93 14.31 7.11 7.75
CA VAL A 93 14.40 6.35 6.48
C VAL A 93 15.25 7.14 5.49
N LEU A 94 16.14 6.49 4.76
CA LEU A 94 16.97 7.15 3.75
C LEU A 94 16.10 7.58 2.55
N SER A 95 16.30 8.80 2.05
CA SER A 95 15.54 9.32 0.90
C SER A 95 15.64 8.43 -0.33
N GLU A 96 16.82 7.90 -0.60
CA GLU A 96 17.11 7.01 -1.73
C GLU A 96 16.41 5.64 -1.66
N ASP A 97 15.90 5.27 -0.48
CA ASP A 97 15.15 4.03 -0.28
C ASP A 97 13.62 4.23 -0.43
N ILE A 98 13.17 5.48 -0.61
CA ILE A 98 11.75 5.80 -0.72
C ILE A 98 11.36 6.12 -2.16
N PHE A 99 10.50 5.29 -2.73
CA PHE A 99 9.90 5.50 -4.04
C PHE A 99 8.53 6.15 -3.91
N MET A 100 8.28 7.20 -4.69
CA MET A 100 7.03 7.95 -4.70
C MET A 100 6.14 7.50 -5.85
N ASP A 101 4.97 6.95 -5.54
CA ASP A 101 3.95 6.57 -6.51
C ASP A 101 2.81 7.59 -6.50
N HIS A 102 2.94 8.62 -7.33
CA HIS A 102 1.99 9.74 -7.46
C HIS A 102 0.68 9.37 -8.18
N ALA A 103 0.59 8.18 -8.76
CA ALA A 103 -0.58 7.74 -9.51
C ALA A 103 -1.29 6.54 -8.87
N GLY A 104 -1.16 6.40 -7.56
CA GLY A 104 -1.86 5.40 -6.75
C GLY A 104 -3.30 5.79 -6.41
N PHE A 105 -4.11 6.23 -7.38
CA PHE A 105 -5.48 6.74 -7.17
C PHE A 105 -6.48 5.71 -6.64
N SER A 106 -6.14 4.47 -6.67
CA SER A 106 -6.91 3.37 -6.08
C SER A 106 -5.98 2.22 -5.67
N THR A 107 -6.44 1.39 -4.72
CA THR A 107 -5.67 0.21 -4.29
C THR A 107 -5.29 -0.71 -5.46
N TYR A 108 -6.20 -0.86 -6.44
CA TYR A 108 -5.90 -1.63 -7.64
C TYR A 108 -4.73 -1.04 -8.43
N GLU A 109 -4.73 0.28 -8.63
CA GLU A 109 -3.67 0.98 -9.36
C GLU A 109 -2.35 0.97 -8.60
N SER A 110 -2.37 1.21 -7.28
CA SER A 110 -1.18 1.10 -6.44
C SER A 110 -0.47 -0.25 -6.59
N ILE A 111 -1.23 -1.34 -6.46
CA ILE A 111 -0.65 -2.69 -6.56
C ILE A 111 -0.26 -3.03 -8.01
N TYR A 112 -1.05 -2.59 -8.99
CA TYR A 112 -0.70 -2.78 -10.40
C TYR A 112 0.63 -2.08 -10.74
N ARG A 113 0.80 -0.84 -10.26
CA ARG A 113 2.01 -0.03 -10.49
C ARG A 113 3.20 -0.58 -9.72
N ALA A 114 3.01 -1.11 -8.49
CA ALA A 114 4.06 -1.82 -7.78
C ALA A 114 4.69 -2.93 -8.64
N LYS A 115 3.86 -3.68 -9.38
CA LYS A 115 4.32 -4.72 -10.29
C LYS A 115 4.93 -4.16 -11.58
N GLU A 116 4.18 -3.32 -12.30
CA GLU A 116 4.52 -2.99 -13.69
C GLU A 116 5.50 -1.81 -13.80
N ILE A 117 5.45 -0.85 -12.88
CA ILE A 117 6.36 0.29 -12.86
C ILE A 117 7.57 -0.02 -11.97
N PHE A 118 7.33 -0.40 -10.72
CA PHE A 118 8.39 -0.63 -9.75
C PHE A 118 8.99 -2.05 -9.81
N LYS A 119 8.45 -2.92 -10.67
CA LYS A 119 8.93 -4.30 -10.93
C LYS A 119 9.04 -5.17 -9.67
N ALA A 120 8.27 -4.86 -8.64
CA ALA A 120 8.23 -5.62 -7.41
C ALA A 120 7.51 -6.96 -7.62
N LYS A 121 8.06 -8.04 -7.09
CA LYS A 121 7.56 -9.42 -7.19
C LYS A 121 7.07 -9.94 -5.84
N LYS A 122 7.74 -9.52 -4.75
CA LYS A 122 7.41 -9.88 -3.38
C LYS A 122 7.33 -8.63 -2.53
N ILE A 123 6.17 -8.37 -1.93
CA ILE A 123 5.90 -7.12 -1.22
C ILE A 123 5.27 -7.37 0.15
N VAL A 124 5.48 -6.41 1.06
CA VAL A 124 4.69 -6.28 2.30
C VAL A 124 3.81 -5.04 2.19
N ILE A 125 2.50 -5.23 2.30
CA ILE A 125 1.50 -4.16 2.21
C ILE A 125 1.15 -3.68 3.62
N VAL A 126 1.27 -2.37 3.85
CA VAL A 126 0.92 -1.73 5.12
C VAL A 126 -0.33 -0.88 4.93
N THR A 127 -1.39 -1.25 5.64
CA THR A 127 -2.65 -0.52 5.73
C THR A 127 -3.48 -1.08 6.89
N GLN A 128 -4.68 -0.51 7.17
CA GLN A 128 -5.56 -1.07 8.19
C GLN A 128 -6.08 -2.46 7.82
N LYS A 129 -6.27 -3.31 8.82
CA LYS A 129 -6.63 -4.73 8.65
C LYS A 129 -7.87 -4.97 7.78
N TYR A 130 -8.91 -4.13 7.91
CA TYR A 130 -10.11 -4.26 7.08
C TYR A 130 -9.82 -4.07 5.58
N HIS A 131 -8.81 -3.29 5.22
CA HIS A 131 -8.39 -2.98 3.87
C HIS A 131 -7.40 -4.03 3.30
N LEU A 132 -6.60 -4.67 4.16
CA LEU A 132 -5.61 -5.68 3.74
C LEU A 132 -6.20 -6.79 2.89
N TYR A 133 -7.39 -7.29 3.24
CA TYR A 133 -8.03 -8.36 2.47
C TYR A 133 -8.17 -8.02 0.98
N ARG A 134 -8.55 -6.78 0.68
CA ARG A 134 -8.71 -6.31 -0.70
C ARG A 134 -7.36 -6.11 -1.39
N ALA A 135 -6.41 -5.47 -0.73
CA ALA A 135 -5.09 -5.23 -1.28
C ALA A 135 -4.34 -6.54 -1.60
N LEU A 136 -4.38 -7.51 -0.69
CA LEU A 136 -3.79 -8.84 -0.88
C LEU A 136 -4.48 -9.63 -1.99
N TYR A 137 -5.82 -9.53 -2.08
CA TYR A 137 -6.55 -10.16 -3.18
C TYR A 137 -6.12 -9.63 -4.54
N ILE A 138 -5.97 -8.32 -4.67
CA ILE A 138 -5.48 -7.67 -5.89
C ILE A 138 -4.06 -8.15 -6.21
N ALA A 139 -3.16 -8.15 -5.24
CA ALA A 139 -1.78 -8.60 -5.40
C ALA A 139 -1.73 -10.04 -5.93
N ASN A 140 -2.48 -10.97 -5.33
CA ASN A 140 -2.58 -12.35 -5.76
C ASN A 140 -3.07 -12.48 -7.21
N LYS A 141 -4.12 -11.71 -7.58
CA LYS A 141 -4.68 -11.74 -8.94
C LYS A 141 -3.76 -11.14 -9.99
N LEU A 142 -2.92 -10.21 -9.59
CA LEU A 142 -1.87 -9.65 -10.44
C LEU A 142 -0.59 -10.50 -10.46
N GLY A 143 -0.50 -11.56 -9.63
CA GLY A 143 0.64 -12.47 -9.58
C GLY A 143 1.84 -11.89 -8.82
N ILE A 144 1.59 -11.12 -7.77
CA ILE A 144 2.58 -10.63 -6.81
C ILE A 144 2.51 -11.50 -5.56
N GLU A 145 3.64 -11.98 -5.06
CA GLU A 145 3.72 -12.56 -3.73
C GLU A 145 3.58 -11.44 -2.70
N ALA A 146 2.54 -11.49 -1.87
CA ALA A 146 2.24 -10.40 -0.96
C ALA A 146 1.89 -10.87 0.43
N TYR A 147 2.38 -10.15 1.42
CA TYR A 147 2.01 -10.25 2.83
C TYR A 147 1.44 -8.92 3.29
N GLY A 148 0.58 -8.96 4.30
CA GLY A 148 -0.07 -7.76 4.83
C GLY A 148 0.21 -7.57 6.31
N VAL A 149 0.58 -6.34 6.70
CA VAL A 149 0.74 -5.95 8.10
C VAL A 149 -0.28 -4.87 8.43
N GLY A 150 -1.08 -5.12 9.46
CA GLY A 150 -2.14 -4.21 9.91
C GLY A 150 -1.60 -3.05 10.73
N SER A 151 -2.02 -1.83 10.42
CA SER A 151 -1.70 -0.62 11.18
C SER A 151 -2.93 -0.11 11.95
N ASP A 152 -3.36 -0.87 12.95
CA ASP A 152 -4.56 -0.57 13.74
C ASP A 152 -4.25 -0.40 15.24
N PRO A 153 -3.33 0.52 15.65
CA PRO A 153 -2.97 0.70 17.07
C PRO A 153 -4.08 1.40 17.87
N ARG A 154 -5.02 2.04 17.17
CA ARG A 154 -6.12 2.81 17.78
C ARG A 154 -7.45 2.56 17.07
N GLN A 155 -8.55 2.92 17.73
CA GLN A 155 -9.87 2.91 17.09
C GLN A 155 -10.11 4.24 16.36
N TYR A 156 -10.58 4.14 15.11
CA TYR A 156 -10.90 5.32 14.28
C TYR A 156 -12.42 5.53 14.23
N VAL A 157 -12.84 6.78 14.31
CA VAL A 157 -14.26 7.18 14.13
C VAL A 157 -14.75 6.73 12.75
N GLY A 158 -15.98 6.20 12.66
CA GLY A 158 -16.60 5.78 11.39
C GLY A 158 -16.18 4.38 10.89
N ALA A 159 -15.76 3.47 11.78
CA ALA A 159 -15.37 2.10 11.42
C ALA A 159 -16.46 1.35 10.64
N THR A 160 -17.72 1.43 11.06
CA THR A 160 -18.86 0.79 10.38
C THR A 160 -19.05 1.31 8.96
N TYR A 161 -18.96 2.63 8.76
CA TYR A 161 -19.06 3.23 7.43
C TYR A 161 -17.93 2.75 6.51
N ARG A 162 -16.71 2.66 7.02
CA ARG A 162 -15.55 2.15 6.26
C ARG A 162 -15.73 0.69 5.88
N GLU A 163 -16.24 -0.17 6.78
CA GLU A 163 -16.48 -1.58 6.44
C GLU A 163 -17.56 -1.72 5.35
N ILE A 164 -18.63 -0.94 5.40
CA ILE A 164 -19.67 -0.94 4.35
C ILE A 164 -19.07 -0.48 3.00
N ARG A 165 -18.29 0.59 3.00
CA ARG A 165 -17.59 1.07 1.80
C ARG A 165 -16.63 0.02 1.25
N GLU A 166 -15.95 -0.70 2.13
CA GLU A 166 -14.99 -1.72 1.77
C GLU A 166 -15.67 -2.96 1.16
N ILE A 167 -16.88 -3.30 1.57
CA ILE A 167 -17.69 -4.35 0.93
C ILE A 167 -17.89 -4.02 -0.56
N MET A 168 -18.33 -2.81 -0.88
CA MET A 168 -18.51 -2.37 -2.27
C MET A 168 -17.18 -2.28 -3.03
N ALA A 169 -16.12 -1.84 -2.36
CA ALA A 169 -14.80 -1.74 -2.96
C ALA A 169 -14.22 -3.12 -3.32
N ARG A 170 -14.42 -4.14 -2.46
CA ARG A 170 -14.01 -5.53 -2.74
C ARG A 170 -14.73 -6.08 -3.97
N ASP A 171 -16.03 -5.85 -4.11
CA ASP A 171 -16.79 -6.30 -5.28
C ASP A 171 -16.31 -5.60 -6.56
N LYS A 172 -16.09 -4.29 -6.52
CA LYS A 172 -15.55 -3.51 -7.64
C LYS A 172 -14.18 -4.04 -8.08
N ASP A 173 -13.26 -4.22 -7.12
CA ASP A 173 -11.90 -4.64 -7.43
C ASP A 173 -11.83 -6.12 -7.80
N PHE A 174 -12.73 -6.97 -7.30
CA PHE A 174 -12.92 -8.33 -7.78
C PHE A 174 -13.20 -8.36 -9.28
N VAL A 175 -14.12 -7.53 -9.77
CA VAL A 175 -14.44 -7.41 -11.20
C VAL A 175 -13.25 -6.85 -11.98
N LYS A 176 -12.59 -5.79 -11.47
CA LYS A 176 -11.37 -5.24 -12.10
C LYS A 176 -10.28 -6.31 -12.30
N CYS A 177 -10.08 -7.16 -11.30
CA CYS A 177 -9.10 -8.25 -11.36
C CYS A 177 -9.44 -9.32 -12.41
N ILE A 178 -10.74 -9.63 -12.63
CA ILE A 178 -11.16 -10.56 -13.68
C ILE A 178 -10.79 -10.03 -15.06
N PHE A 179 -11.09 -8.76 -15.33
CA PHE A 179 -10.84 -8.14 -16.63
C PHE A 179 -9.41 -7.61 -16.80
N LYS A 180 -8.59 -7.65 -15.75
CA LYS A 180 -7.21 -7.12 -15.74
C LYS A 180 -7.10 -5.73 -16.32
N LEU A 181 -7.99 -4.84 -15.89
CA LEU A 181 -8.06 -3.48 -16.41
C LEU A 181 -6.72 -2.77 -16.21
N LYS A 182 -6.27 -2.05 -17.24
CA LYS A 182 -5.07 -1.22 -17.11
C LYS A 182 -5.35 -0.03 -16.17
N PRO A 183 -4.35 0.44 -15.41
CA PRO A 183 -4.48 1.65 -14.61
C PRO A 183 -4.64 2.89 -15.49
N THR A 184 -5.11 3.97 -14.89
CA THR A 184 -5.32 5.26 -15.57
C THR A 184 -4.02 5.81 -16.15
N TYR A 185 -2.93 5.70 -15.38
CA TYR A 185 -1.60 6.14 -15.78
C TYR A 185 -0.59 5.00 -15.61
N LEU A 186 0.06 4.68 -16.71
CA LEU A 186 1.32 3.96 -16.75
C LEU A 186 2.41 5.01 -17.03
N GLY A 187 3.60 4.81 -16.56
CA GLY A 187 4.77 5.61 -16.86
C GLY A 187 5.90 4.69 -17.29
N ASP A 188 7.09 5.24 -17.41
CA ASP A 188 8.30 4.47 -17.58
C ASP A 188 8.54 3.56 -16.37
N THR A 189 9.25 2.47 -16.58
CA THR A 189 9.60 1.55 -15.48
C THR A 189 10.69 2.16 -14.61
N ILE A 190 10.47 2.11 -13.32
CA ILE A 190 11.41 2.58 -12.28
C ILE A 190 11.58 1.43 -11.30
N PRO A 191 12.51 0.47 -11.56
CA PRO A 191 12.66 -0.70 -10.71
C PRO A 191 12.98 -0.33 -9.26
N VAL A 192 12.29 -0.93 -8.31
CA VAL A 192 12.45 -0.67 -6.87
C VAL A 192 13.85 -1.02 -6.35
N SER A 193 14.63 -1.81 -7.09
CA SER A 193 16.02 -2.09 -6.78
C SER A 193 16.98 -0.91 -7.05
N GLY A 194 16.50 0.18 -7.63
CA GLY A 194 17.28 1.39 -7.93
C GLY A 194 17.30 2.38 -6.77
N ASN A 195 17.53 3.66 -7.12
CA ASN A 195 17.50 4.79 -6.20
C ASN A 195 16.12 5.47 -6.25
N GLY A 196 15.45 5.60 -5.11
CA GLY A 196 14.11 6.16 -5.00
C GLY A 196 14.03 7.66 -5.32
N ASP A 197 15.12 8.40 -5.20
CA ASP A 197 15.14 9.84 -5.47
C ASP A 197 14.86 10.19 -6.95
N ILE A 198 14.93 9.21 -7.86
CA ILE A 198 14.50 9.40 -9.25
C ILE A 198 12.99 9.69 -9.36
N THR A 199 12.22 9.35 -8.32
CA THR A 199 10.78 9.58 -8.24
C THR A 199 10.40 10.89 -7.58
N ASN A 200 11.37 11.68 -7.11
CA ASN A 200 11.11 13.00 -6.51
C ASN A 200 10.52 13.95 -7.55
N ASP A 201 9.63 14.83 -7.08
CA ASP A 201 9.15 15.94 -7.89
C ASP A 201 10.31 16.86 -8.28
N LYS A 202 10.23 17.36 -9.53
CA LYS A 202 11.25 18.27 -10.08
C LYS A 202 10.97 19.71 -9.69
#